data_bf9ee89b76c7d8f08e1274e658318aab
#
_entry.id   bf9ee89b76c7d8f08e1274e658318aab
#
_cell.length_a   1.000
_cell.length_b   1.000
_cell.length_c   1.000
_cell.angle_alpha   90.00
_cell.angle_beta   90.00
_cell.angle_gamma   90.00
#
_symmetry.space_group_name_H-M   'P 1'
#
loop_
_entity.id
_entity.type
_entity.pdbx_description
1 polymer ?
#
loop_
_entity_poly.entity_id
_entity_poly.type
_entity_poly.pdbx_seq_one_letter_code
_entity_poly.pdbx_strand_id
1 'polypeptide(L)'
;MSKPIRGRYALDQKQAPLYEALVEFRKRRMVSFDVPGHKQGRGNEELTAFLGKQCLSVDVNAMKMLDSLIHPSGVIADAQQLAADAFGADSCFFLVNGTTSAVQAMILSSCSPGDKIIMPRNVHRSAINALILSRAVPVYVNPSVNQKLGIPLGMAVEDV
;
A
#
# COMPACT_ATOMS: atom_id res chain seq x y z
N MET A 1 8.69 -9.08 26.82
CA MET A 1 8.15 -7.81 27.36
C MET A 1 7.24 -7.24 26.27
N SER A 2 5.91 -7.31 26.45
CA SER A 2 4.96 -6.70 25.52
C SER A 2 5.10 -5.18 25.60
N LYS A 3 5.38 -4.51 24.46
CA LYS A 3 5.27 -3.05 24.38
C LYS A 3 3.85 -2.64 24.79
N PRO A 4 3.69 -1.56 25.57
CA PRO A 4 2.36 -1.11 25.95
C PRO A 4 1.55 -0.79 24.69
N ILE A 5 0.31 -1.24 24.64
CA ILE A 5 -0.69 -0.83 23.67
C ILE A 5 -0.71 0.70 23.72
N ARG A 6 -0.17 1.37 22.71
CA ARG A 6 -0.17 2.83 22.61
C ARG A 6 -1.63 3.29 22.61
N GLY A 7 -2.08 3.78 23.73
CA GLY A 7 -3.33 4.51 23.81
C GLY A 7 -3.14 5.87 23.13
N ARG A 8 -3.85 6.07 22.01
CA ARG A 8 -3.93 7.27 21.18
C ARG A 8 -2.71 7.52 20.28
N TYR A 9 -3.01 7.88 19.07
CA TYR A 9 -2.08 8.31 18.03
C TYR A 9 -1.18 9.45 18.55
N ALA A 10 0.12 9.40 18.22
CA ALA A 10 1.07 10.46 18.56
C ALA A 10 0.89 11.69 17.63
N LEU A 11 0.36 11.46 16.41
CA LEU A 11 0.13 12.47 15.40
C LEU A 11 -1.37 12.80 15.26
N ASP A 12 -1.67 13.97 14.72
CA ASP A 12 -3.05 14.36 14.44
C ASP A 12 -3.60 13.63 13.21
N GLN A 13 -4.35 12.56 13.44
CA GLN A 13 -4.95 11.71 12.42
C GLN A 13 -6.09 12.38 11.61
N LYS A 14 -6.43 13.62 11.89
CA LYS A 14 -7.38 14.41 11.07
C LYS A 14 -6.71 15.02 9.84
N GLN A 15 -5.40 15.07 9.80
CA GLN A 15 -4.63 15.55 8.67
C GLN A 15 -4.63 14.52 7.53
N ALA A 16 -4.66 15.03 6.29
CA ALA A 16 -4.56 14.23 5.07
C ALA A 16 -3.59 14.90 4.08
N PRO A 17 -2.26 14.91 4.37
CA PRO A 17 -1.28 15.77 3.70
C PRO A 17 -1.29 15.67 2.18
N LEU A 18 -1.33 14.44 1.64
CA LEU A 18 -1.35 14.21 0.19
C LEU A 18 -2.68 14.67 -0.43
N TYR A 19 -3.80 14.38 0.21
CA TYR A 19 -5.11 14.84 -0.25
C TYR A 19 -5.20 16.37 -0.25
N GLU A 20 -4.78 17.01 0.83
CA GLU A 20 -4.78 18.46 1.00
C GLU A 20 -3.90 19.15 -0.05
N ALA A 21 -2.71 18.57 -0.32
CA ALA A 21 -1.82 19.05 -1.37
C ALA A 21 -2.43 18.94 -2.77
N LEU A 22 -3.14 17.84 -3.08
CA LEU A 22 -3.86 17.67 -4.35
C LEU A 22 -5.01 18.69 -4.50
N VAL A 23 -5.76 18.93 -3.43
CA VAL A 23 -6.82 19.96 -3.42
C VAL A 23 -6.25 21.36 -3.66
N GLU A 24 -5.13 21.68 -3.01
CA GLU A 24 -4.46 22.96 -3.19
C GLU A 24 -3.84 23.09 -4.60
N PHE A 25 -3.21 22.04 -5.11
CA PHE A 25 -2.70 22.00 -6.48
C PHE A 25 -3.78 22.33 -7.51
N ARG A 26 -4.96 21.73 -7.37
CA ARG A 26 -6.10 21.96 -8.25
C ARG A 26 -6.53 23.43 -8.31
N LYS A 27 -6.44 24.18 -7.18
CA LYS A 27 -6.80 25.60 -7.10
C LYS A 27 -5.84 26.49 -7.90
N ARG A 28 -4.59 26.09 -8.05
CA ARG A 28 -3.53 26.94 -8.65
C ARG A 28 -3.65 27.10 -10.16
N ARG A 29 -4.55 26.40 -10.86
CA ARG A 29 -4.77 26.50 -12.31
C ARG A 29 -3.49 26.52 -13.14
N MET A 30 -2.53 25.66 -12.78
CA MET A 30 -1.24 25.58 -13.48
C MET A 30 -1.42 25.11 -14.93
N VAL A 31 -0.61 25.64 -15.83
CA VAL A 31 -0.49 25.11 -17.19
C VAL A 31 0.46 23.92 -17.15
N SER A 32 -0.08 22.72 -17.35
CA SER A 32 0.68 21.48 -17.29
C SER A 32 1.30 21.15 -18.66
N PHE A 33 2.62 21.06 -18.69
CA PHE A 33 3.38 20.48 -19.78
C PHE A 33 3.76 19.02 -19.54
N ASP A 34 3.46 18.52 -18.34
CA ASP A 34 3.78 17.17 -17.88
C ASP A 34 2.76 16.14 -18.37
N VAL A 35 3.04 14.86 -18.11
CA VAL A 35 2.05 13.78 -18.16
C VAL A 35 1.11 13.88 -16.95
N PRO A 36 -0.11 13.36 -17.03
CA PRO A 36 -0.70 12.63 -18.15
C PRO A 36 -1.23 13.53 -19.27
N GLY A 37 -1.37 12.94 -20.48
CA GLY A 37 -1.74 13.66 -21.71
C GLY A 37 -3.11 14.32 -21.70
N HIS A 38 -4.04 13.88 -20.86
CA HIS A 38 -5.37 14.51 -20.71
C HIS A 38 -5.32 15.90 -20.07
N LYS A 39 -4.17 16.33 -19.55
CA LYS A 39 -3.94 17.70 -19.02
C LYS A 39 -5.02 18.16 -18.06
N GLN A 40 -5.26 17.37 -17.02
CA GLN A 40 -6.32 17.61 -16.01
C GLN A 40 -7.73 17.69 -16.63
N GLY A 41 -7.94 16.90 -17.68
CA GLY A 41 -9.20 16.81 -18.41
C GLY A 41 -9.37 17.83 -19.56
N ARG A 42 -8.40 18.72 -19.78
CA ARG A 42 -8.49 19.73 -20.87
C ARG A 42 -8.10 19.19 -22.24
N GLY A 43 -7.33 18.14 -22.30
CA GLY A 43 -6.80 17.55 -23.53
C GLY A 43 -7.64 16.40 -24.10
N ASN A 44 -8.72 15.99 -23.42
CA ASN A 44 -9.59 14.91 -23.89
C ASN A 44 -11.00 15.07 -23.32
N GLU A 45 -11.91 15.59 -24.13
CA GLU A 45 -13.30 15.88 -23.72
C GLU A 45 -14.11 14.61 -23.44
N GLU A 46 -13.95 13.56 -24.26
CA GLU A 46 -14.66 12.29 -24.08
C GLU A 46 -14.28 11.62 -22.76
N LEU A 47 -12.98 11.56 -22.45
CA LEU A 47 -12.48 11.02 -21.18
C LEU A 47 -12.98 11.86 -20.01
N THR A 48 -13.04 13.18 -20.18
CA THR A 48 -13.53 14.10 -19.13
C THR A 48 -15.01 13.93 -18.89
N ALA A 49 -15.81 13.71 -19.94
CA ALA A 49 -17.23 13.40 -19.80
C ALA A 49 -17.46 12.06 -19.10
N PHE A 50 -16.62 11.06 -19.37
CA PHE A 50 -16.73 9.72 -18.79
C PHE A 50 -16.28 9.65 -17.32
N LEU A 51 -15.09 10.17 -16.99
CA LEU A 51 -14.51 10.08 -15.64
C LEU A 51 -14.88 11.25 -14.71
N GLY A 52 -15.32 12.35 -15.27
CA GLY A 52 -15.59 13.58 -14.55
C GLY A 52 -14.36 14.48 -14.37
N LYS A 53 -14.58 15.78 -14.51
CA LYS A 53 -13.54 16.80 -14.41
C LYS A 53 -12.82 16.81 -13.05
N GLN A 54 -13.50 16.48 -11.97
CA GLN A 54 -12.89 16.48 -10.63
C GLN A 54 -11.82 15.39 -10.51
N CYS A 55 -12.12 14.18 -10.98
CA CYS A 55 -11.19 13.06 -10.99
C CYS A 55 -9.93 13.41 -11.77
N LEU A 56 -10.08 13.84 -13.02
CA LEU A 56 -8.94 14.17 -13.88
C LEU A 56 -8.14 15.39 -13.40
N SER A 57 -8.74 16.28 -12.62
CA SER A 57 -8.04 17.47 -12.11
C SER A 57 -6.98 17.16 -11.06
N VAL A 58 -7.01 15.98 -10.47
CA VAL A 58 -6.07 15.50 -9.46
C VAL A 58 -5.23 14.33 -9.94
N ASP A 59 -5.44 13.87 -11.18
CA ASP A 59 -4.58 12.89 -11.81
C ASP A 59 -3.37 13.60 -12.42
N VAL A 60 -2.25 13.54 -11.71
CA VAL A 60 -1.04 14.32 -11.96
C VAL A 60 0.20 13.50 -11.70
N ASN A 61 1.32 13.91 -12.30
CA ASN A 61 2.61 13.28 -12.10
C ASN A 61 3.24 13.71 -10.76
N ALA A 62 4.31 13.00 -10.35
CA ALA A 62 5.18 13.44 -9.27
C ALA A 62 5.79 14.81 -9.59
N MET A 63 5.73 15.73 -8.64
CA MET A 63 6.29 17.07 -8.76
C MET A 63 6.64 17.62 -7.38
N LYS A 64 7.50 18.64 -7.33
CA LYS A 64 8.04 19.18 -6.09
C LYS A 64 6.99 19.44 -4.99
N MET A 65 5.80 19.90 -5.36
CA MET A 65 4.75 20.22 -4.39
C MET A 65 3.86 19.03 -3.99
N LEU A 66 3.93 17.93 -4.75
CA LEU A 66 3.16 16.70 -4.53
C LEU A 66 4.06 15.53 -4.13
N ASP A 67 5.37 15.78 -4.01
CA ASP A 67 6.37 14.77 -3.64
C ASP A 67 6.55 13.67 -4.70
N SER A 68 7.35 12.66 -4.40
CA SER A 68 7.60 11.50 -5.25
C SER A 68 7.55 10.22 -4.44
N LEU A 69 6.76 9.25 -4.87
CA LEU A 69 6.64 7.97 -4.19
C LEU A 69 7.94 7.16 -4.20
N ILE A 70 8.84 7.39 -5.17
CA ILE A 70 10.12 6.69 -5.25
C ILE A 70 11.08 7.14 -4.14
N HIS A 71 10.98 8.40 -3.75
CA HIS A 71 11.80 8.98 -2.67
C HIS A 71 10.99 10.03 -1.90
N PRO A 72 10.07 9.58 -1.04
CA PRO A 72 9.20 10.49 -0.29
C PRO A 72 10.00 11.38 0.66
N SER A 73 9.78 12.70 0.55
CA SER A 73 10.45 13.69 1.40
C SER A 73 9.55 14.87 1.79
N GLY A 74 8.30 14.85 1.36
CA GLY A 74 7.29 15.87 1.59
C GLY A 74 5.95 15.25 1.97
N VAL A 75 4.87 15.65 1.30
CA VAL A 75 3.49 15.27 1.66
C VAL A 75 3.21 13.76 1.62
N ILE A 76 3.93 12.99 0.80
CA ILE A 76 3.83 11.54 0.81
C ILE A 76 4.53 10.98 2.04
N ALA A 77 5.70 11.50 2.41
CA ALA A 77 6.40 11.11 3.63
C ALA A 77 5.55 11.41 4.87
N ASP A 78 4.93 12.59 4.94
CA ASP A 78 4.04 12.97 6.04
C ASP A 78 2.83 12.01 6.13
N ALA A 79 2.22 11.67 4.99
CA ALA A 79 1.13 10.70 4.96
C ALA A 79 1.56 9.30 5.38
N GLN A 80 2.77 8.85 5.02
CA GLN A 80 3.36 7.58 5.48
C GLN A 80 3.61 7.57 6.98
N GLN A 81 4.06 8.69 7.57
CA GLN A 81 4.24 8.82 9.02
C GLN A 81 2.91 8.73 9.77
N LEU A 82 1.86 9.41 9.28
CA LEU A 82 0.51 9.30 9.84
C LEU A 82 -0.01 7.86 9.77
N ALA A 83 0.19 7.19 8.66
CA ALA A 83 -0.20 5.78 8.52
C ALA A 83 0.59 4.89 9.49
N ALA A 84 1.90 5.07 9.62
CA ALA A 84 2.72 4.33 10.59
C ALA A 84 2.22 4.53 12.02
N ASP A 85 1.91 5.76 12.42
CA ASP A 85 1.35 6.06 13.73
C ASP A 85 -0.03 5.39 13.94
N ALA A 86 -0.90 5.45 12.93
CA ALA A 86 -2.23 4.84 12.98
C ALA A 86 -2.18 3.31 13.19
N PHE A 87 -1.23 2.64 12.53
CA PHE A 87 -1.04 1.18 12.65
C PHE A 87 -0.08 0.77 13.76
N GLY A 88 0.53 1.70 14.48
CA GLY A 88 1.51 1.43 15.53
C GLY A 88 2.81 0.80 14.99
N ALA A 89 3.16 1.10 13.75
CA ALA A 89 4.38 0.65 13.08
C ALA A 89 5.51 1.67 13.21
N ASP A 90 6.75 1.24 13.06
CA ASP A 90 7.90 2.15 13.02
C ASP A 90 7.97 2.91 11.68
N SER A 91 7.50 2.29 10.60
CA SER A 91 7.46 2.87 9.25
C SER A 91 6.31 2.31 8.44
N CYS A 92 5.81 3.09 7.50
CA CYS A 92 4.81 2.67 6.52
C CYS A 92 5.29 3.05 5.11
N PHE A 93 5.05 2.16 4.16
CA PHE A 93 5.39 2.37 2.75
C PHE A 93 4.14 2.26 1.90
N PHE A 94 3.83 3.30 1.15
CA PHE A 94 2.77 3.23 0.14
C PHE A 94 3.28 2.51 -1.10
N LEU A 95 2.52 1.54 -1.57
CA LEU A 95 2.91 0.72 -2.71
C LEU A 95 1.91 0.87 -3.85
N VAL A 96 2.41 0.79 -5.07
CA VAL A 96 1.62 0.64 -6.30
C VAL A 96 1.52 -0.84 -6.69
N ASN A 97 0.65 -1.18 -7.63
CA ASN A 97 0.36 -2.56 -8.07
C ASN A 97 -0.37 -3.44 -7.03
N GLY A 98 -1.07 -2.81 -6.10
CA GLY A 98 -1.95 -3.48 -5.14
C GLY A 98 -1.23 -4.25 -4.04
N THR A 99 -2.00 -4.91 -3.20
CA THR A 99 -1.50 -5.70 -2.06
C THR A 99 -0.59 -6.86 -2.50
N THR A 100 -0.71 -7.33 -3.73
CA THR A 100 0.19 -8.37 -4.27
C THR A 100 1.65 -7.94 -4.22
N SER A 101 1.97 -6.72 -4.65
CA SER A 101 3.35 -6.23 -4.58
C SER A 101 3.82 -6.01 -3.14
N ALA A 102 2.92 -5.63 -2.23
CA ALA A 102 3.23 -5.52 -0.81
C ALA A 102 3.63 -6.87 -0.20
N VAL A 103 2.83 -7.91 -0.43
CA VAL A 103 3.12 -9.27 0.05
C VAL A 103 4.42 -9.80 -0.54
N GLN A 104 4.67 -9.56 -1.83
CA GLN A 104 5.92 -9.97 -2.46
C GLN A 104 7.12 -9.22 -1.88
N ALA A 105 7.03 -7.90 -1.72
CA ALA A 105 8.09 -7.10 -1.12
C ALA A 105 8.42 -7.57 0.30
N MET A 106 7.40 -7.84 1.12
CA MET A 106 7.56 -8.33 2.49
C MET A 106 8.33 -9.65 2.54
N ILE A 107 7.98 -10.63 1.69
CA ILE A 107 8.65 -11.93 1.67
C ILE A 107 10.07 -11.80 1.11
N LEU A 108 10.25 -11.03 0.03
CA LEU A 108 11.56 -10.83 -0.59
C LEU A 108 12.54 -10.08 0.33
N SER A 109 12.04 -9.17 1.18
CA SER A 109 12.89 -8.47 2.14
C SER A 109 13.25 -9.29 3.38
N SER A 110 12.48 -10.36 3.66
CA SER A 110 12.63 -11.17 4.87
C SER A 110 13.30 -12.52 4.63
N CYS A 111 13.33 -13.00 3.38
CA CYS A 111 13.81 -14.34 3.05
C CYS A 111 14.89 -14.29 1.96
N SER A 112 15.98 -14.99 2.21
CA SER A 112 17.03 -15.31 1.23
C SER A 112 16.77 -16.69 0.57
N PRO A 113 17.42 -17.01 -0.56
CA PRO A 113 17.32 -18.32 -1.17
C PRO A 113 17.68 -19.45 -0.19
N GLY A 114 16.76 -20.40 -0.02
CA GLY A 114 16.92 -21.54 0.89
C GLY A 114 16.41 -21.31 2.32
N ASP A 115 16.06 -20.09 2.71
CA ASP A 115 15.44 -19.81 4.01
C ASP A 115 14.08 -20.48 4.09
N LYS A 116 13.73 -20.95 5.30
CA LYS A 116 12.42 -21.55 5.56
C LYS A 116 11.42 -20.49 6.00
N ILE A 117 10.23 -20.54 5.42
CA ILE A 117 9.11 -19.67 5.82
C ILE A 117 7.89 -20.51 6.15
N ILE A 118 7.34 -20.32 7.36
CA ILE A 118 6.11 -20.99 7.80
C ILE A 118 4.92 -20.23 7.23
N MET A 119 3.99 -20.98 6.62
CA MET A 119 2.78 -20.38 6.07
C MET A 119 1.62 -21.37 5.99
N PRO A 120 0.37 -20.90 6.06
CA PRO A 120 -0.78 -21.78 5.90
C PRO A 120 -0.90 -22.25 4.44
N ARG A 121 -1.48 -23.43 4.24
CA ARG A 121 -1.72 -23.95 2.87
C ARG A 121 -2.72 -23.14 2.05
N ASN A 122 -3.57 -22.37 2.69
CA ASN A 122 -4.57 -21.52 2.06
C ASN A 122 -4.11 -20.07 1.85
N VAL A 123 -2.80 -19.83 1.76
CA VAL A 123 -2.26 -18.50 1.46
C VAL A 123 -2.72 -17.97 0.11
N HIS A 124 -2.82 -16.67 0.01
CA HIS A 124 -3.09 -16.01 -1.27
C HIS A 124 -1.97 -16.27 -2.29
N ARG A 125 -2.31 -16.34 -3.57
CA ARG A 125 -1.39 -16.62 -4.67
C ARG A 125 -0.17 -15.68 -4.72
N SER A 126 -0.29 -14.45 -4.22
CA SER A 126 0.84 -13.51 -4.12
C SER A 126 1.98 -14.04 -3.26
N ALA A 127 1.68 -14.74 -2.16
CA ALA A 127 2.70 -15.37 -1.32
C ALA A 127 3.40 -16.52 -2.05
N ILE A 128 2.66 -17.35 -2.78
CA ILE A 128 3.24 -18.41 -3.60
C ILE A 128 4.17 -17.84 -4.68
N ASN A 129 3.75 -16.77 -5.35
CA ASN A 129 4.59 -16.10 -6.33
C ASN A 129 5.88 -15.51 -5.69
N ALA A 130 5.76 -15.01 -4.48
CA ALA A 130 6.92 -14.50 -3.74
C ALA A 130 7.92 -15.61 -3.36
N LEU A 131 7.44 -16.84 -3.06
CA LEU A 131 8.33 -17.99 -2.84
C LEU A 131 9.16 -18.32 -4.09
N ILE A 132 8.54 -18.27 -5.26
CA ILE A 132 9.24 -18.51 -6.54
C ILE A 132 10.34 -17.46 -6.73
N LEU A 133 10.05 -16.21 -6.46
CA LEU A 133 10.99 -15.09 -6.62
C LEU A 133 12.13 -15.12 -5.59
N SER A 134 11.81 -15.37 -4.31
CA SER A 134 12.78 -15.40 -3.21
C SER A 134 13.58 -16.70 -3.16
N ARG A 135 13.08 -17.80 -3.77
CA ARG A 135 13.59 -19.16 -3.61
C ARG A 135 13.57 -19.63 -2.15
N ALA A 136 12.71 -19.06 -1.33
CA ALA A 136 12.48 -19.55 0.03
C ALA A 136 11.73 -20.89 0.00
N VAL A 137 11.96 -21.70 1.03
CA VAL A 137 11.39 -23.05 1.16
C VAL A 137 10.18 -22.96 2.10
N PRO A 138 8.96 -23.19 1.61
CA PRO A 138 7.78 -23.13 2.46
C PRO A 138 7.70 -24.35 3.40
N VAL A 139 7.39 -24.08 4.66
CA VAL A 139 6.94 -25.06 5.64
C VAL A 139 5.43 -24.85 5.81
N TYR A 140 4.65 -25.71 5.21
CA TYR A 140 3.21 -25.56 5.21
C TYR A 140 2.57 -26.10 6.48
N VAL A 141 1.74 -25.28 7.12
CA VAL A 141 0.84 -25.66 8.19
C VAL A 141 -0.58 -25.71 7.64
N ASN A 142 -1.31 -26.78 7.98
CA ASN A 142 -2.70 -26.89 7.56
C ASN A 142 -3.58 -25.95 8.39
N PRO A 143 -4.45 -25.16 7.75
CA PRO A 143 -5.42 -24.35 8.50
C PRO A 143 -6.45 -25.24 9.17
N SER A 144 -6.95 -24.80 10.32
CA SER A 144 -8.15 -25.39 10.92
C SER A 144 -9.33 -25.24 9.97
N VAL A 145 -10.28 -26.17 10.01
CA VAL A 145 -11.46 -26.17 9.14
C VAL A 145 -12.73 -26.08 9.98
N ASN A 146 -13.60 -25.15 9.67
CA ASN A 146 -14.94 -25.13 10.22
C ASN A 146 -15.73 -26.28 9.57
N GLN A 147 -15.95 -27.36 10.32
CA GLN A 147 -16.59 -28.58 9.80
C GLN A 147 -18.04 -28.35 9.33
N LYS A 148 -18.75 -27.40 9.93
CA LYS A 148 -20.15 -27.10 9.58
C LYS A 148 -20.25 -26.35 8.24
N LEU A 149 -19.29 -25.47 7.95
CA LEU A 149 -19.33 -24.61 6.77
C LEU A 149 -18.34 -25.08 5.70
N GLY A 150 -17.45 -26.00 5.99
CA GLY A 150 -16.41 -26.47 5.04
C GLY A 150 -15.38 -25.40 4.66
N ILE A 151 -15.21 -24.34 5.46
CA ILE A 151 -14.30 -23.23 5.17
C ILE A 151 -13.01 -23.32 5.98
N PRO A 152 -11.84 -23.03 5.39
CA PRO A 152 -10.59 -22.96 6.12
C PRO A 152 -10.55 -21.71 7.02
N LEU A 153 -9.97 -21.87 8.20
CA LEU A 153 -9.74 -20.82 9.18
C LEU A 153 -8.23 -20.43 9.19
N GLY A 154 -7.74 -19.93 10.31
CA GLY A 154 -6.31 -19.66 10.52
C GLY A 154 -5.50 -20.89 10.91
N MET A 155 -4.19 -20.73 11.04
CA MET A 155 -3.31 -21.73 11.66
C MET A 155 -3.52 -21.68 13.19
N ALA A 156 -3.50 -22.84 13.82
CA ALA A 156 -3.40 -22.91 15.27
C ALA A 156 -1.95 -22.63 15.71
N VAL A 157 -1.78 -21.99 16.86
CA VAL A 157 -0.44 -21.64 17.36
C VAL A 157 0.37 -22.90 17.68
N GLU A 158 -0.32 -23.96 18.08
CA GLU A 158 0.25 -25.26 18.45
C GLU A 158 0.82 -26.02 17.22
N ASP A 159 0.40 -25.63 16.01
CA ASP A 159 0.85 -26.26 14.76
C ASP A 159 2.08 -25.54 14.15
N VAL A 160 2.55 -24.44 14.75
CA VAL A 160 3.69 -23.63 14.34
C VAL A 160 4.89 -23.89 15.26
#